data_32e8ffeb7070a161b1b24b206d8117ff
#
_entry.id   32e8ffeb7070a161b1b24b206d8117ff
#
_cell.length_a   1.000
_cell.length_b   1.000
_cell.length_c   1.000
_cell.angle_alpha   90.00
_cell.angle_beta   90.00
_cell.angle_gamma   90.00
#
_symmetry.space_group_name_H-M   'P 1'
#
loop_
_entity.id
_entity.type
_entity.pdbx_description
1 polymer ?
#
loop_
_entity_poly.entity_id
_entity_poly.type
_entity_poly.pdbx_seq_one_letter_code
_entity_poly.pdbx_strand_id
1 'polypeptide(L)'
;MKMNKWTMGLAAAGVVSLASAAQAEENSVLTALSSTVISGSAEVSYNGNLSGNNKFGDQGFVANGASLAISSPLGEGDYSAGFNVDLLLGNRADAFGSAGDGFLIKNANIGLNVPFGNGIDLTVGLFDSIVGYETEASASNPNVSRSYGYGLGPLTHTGALASTSLTDGLNFSFGVANSFGSTLGNTADDLADGNLTYMVGVEATVPDNLGFLAGSTVYVGYVDGAVSGRSNDDEDSHLYVGASVASPIEGVSLGVAYDDRTQHGAASDSDAVALYAVWDVSDGVSLAGRYDTIDRDGDSSSMWTATLGYSIWDNVLTRLEYNIESGHKERGDSAGFALNLYYQF
;
A
#
# COMPACT_ATOMS: atom_id res chain seq x y z
N MET A 1 -5.22 10.37 -23.15
CA MET A 1 -6.08 9.35 -22.52
C MET A 1 -6.31 9.78 -21.08
N LYS A 2 -7.54 10.01 -20.62
CA LYS A 2 -7.77 10.36 -19.20
C LYS A 2 -7.93 9.05 -18.44
N MET A 3 -6.92 8.67 -17.68
CA MET A 3 -7.00 7.53 -16.77
C MET A 3 -8.08 7.80 -15.71
N ASN A 4 -8.83 6.76 -15.36
CA ASN A 4 -9.84 6.84 -14.30
C ASN A 4 -9.13 7.14 -12.97
N LYS A 5 -9.69 8.04 -12.16
CA LYS A 5 -9.09 8.48 -10.87
C LYS A 5 -8.79 7.32 -9.89
N TRP A 6 -9.43 6.18 -10.09
CA TRP A 6 -9.30 5.00 -9.24
C TRP A 6 -8.19 4.03 -9.68
N THR A 7 -7.79 4.04 -10.96
CA THR A 7 -6.67 3.25 -11.47
C THR A 7 -5.30 3.91 -11.27
N MET A 8 -5.26 5.19 -10.92
CA MET A 8 -4.01 5.89 -10.57
C MET A 8 -3.36 5.40 -9.27
N GLY A 9 -4.09 4.65 -8.43
CA GLY A 9 -3.57 4.11 -7.17
C GLY A 9 -2.51 3.01 -7.34
N LEU A 10 -2.47 2.34 -8.49
CA LEU A 10 -1.51 1.26 -8.76
C LEU A 10 -0.11 1.76 -9.12
N ALA A 11 0.02 3.04 -9.50
CA ALA A 11 1.31 3.65 -9.85
C ALA A 11 1.96 4.42 -8.70
N ALA A 12 1.33 4.49 -7.53
CA ALA A 12 1.71 5.38 -6.44
C ALA A 12 2.21 4.68 -5.18
N ALA A 13 2.64 3.42 -5.26
CA ALA A 13 3.32 2.77 -4.15
C ALA A 13 4.78 3.23 -3.97
N GLY A 14 5.21 4.21 -4.72
CA GLY A 14 6.52 4.85 -4.59
C GLY A 14 6.44 6.30 -5.02
N VAL A 15 6.64 7.20 -4.10
CA VAL A 15 6.82 8.66 -4.30
C VAL A 15 5.55 9.41 -4.77
N VAL A 16 4.81 9.92 -3.82
CA VAL A 16 3.81 10.99 -4.08
C VAL A 16 4.57 12.28 -4.38
N SER A 17 4.83 12.58 -5.65
CA SER A 17 5.19 13.92 -6.06
C SER A 17 3.90 14.75 -6.16
N LEU A 18 3.65 15.59 -5.17
CA LEU A 18 2.53 16.53 -5.16
C LEU A 18 2.93 17.80 -5.92
N ALA A 19 2.42 17.97 -7.13
CA ALA A 19 2.65 19.19 -7.93
C ALA A 19 1.73 20.33 -7.50
N SER A 20 2.40 21.46 -7.23
CA SER A 20 2.03 22.89 -7.31
C SER A 20 0.80 23.44 -6.60
N ALA A 21 1.05 24.28 -5.60
CA ALA A 21 0.15 25.33 -5.13
C ALA A 21 0.71 26.72 -5.44
N ALA A 22 -0.15 27.61 -5.92
CA ALA A 22 0.20 28.98 -6.30
C ALA A 22 0.60 29.85 -5.09
N GLN A 23 1.53 30.78 -5.30
CA GLN A 23 2.06 31.77 -4.37
C GLN A 23 0.97 32.65 -3.73
N ALA A 24 1.08 32.83 -2.42
CA ALA A 24 0.53 33.98 -1.70
C ALA A 24 1.52 34.42 -0.61
N GLU A 25 2.01 35.63 -0.72
CA GLU A 25 2.83 36.31 0.29
C GLU A 25 1.97 36.79 1.48
N GLU A 26 2.62 36.86 2.65
CA GLU A 26 2.23 37.54 3.91
C GLU A 26 1.33 36.77 4.88
N ASN A 27 1.90 35.85 5.53
CA ASN A 27 1.78 35.40 6.96
C ASN A 27 2.22 33.95 7.04
N SER A 28 3.33 33.64 7.64
CA SER A 28 3.89 32.28 7.65
C SER A 28 2.93 31.20 8.19
N VAL A 29 2.00 31.57 9.07
CA VAL A 29 0.97 30.66 9.60
C VAL A 29 -0.17 30.46 8.59
N LEU A 30 -0.62 31.54 7.91
CA LEU A 30 -1.68 31.43 6.89
C LEU A 30 -1.18 30.75 5.62
N THR A 31 0.09 30.92 5.27
CA THR A 31 0.71 30.23 4.12
C THR A 31 0.84 28.74 4.41
N ALA A 32 1.24 28.36 5.62
CA ALA A 32 1.27 26.96 6.04
C ALA A 32 -0.12 26.29 6.04
N LEU A 33 -1.17 27.03 6.45
CA LEU A 33 -2.55 26.56 6.41
C LEU A 33 -3.11 26.50 4.99
N SER A 34 -2.70 27.39 4.09
CA SER A 34 -3.19 27.40 2.70
C SER A 34 -2.68 26.23 1.86
N SER A 35 -1.58 25.62 2.23
CA SER A 35 -1.04 24.40 1.58
C SER A 35 -1.52 23.10 2.25
N THR A 36 -2.20 23.20 3.41
CA THR A 36 -2.66 22.00 4.12
C THR A 36 -3.89 21.42 3.44
N VAL A 37 -3.82 20.15 3.12
CA VAL A 37 -4.91 19.34 2.55
C VAL A 37 -5.46 18.45 3.64
N ILE A 38 -6.79 18.43 3.77
CA ILE A 38 -7.52 17.48 4.60
C ILE A 38 -8.32 16.58 3.67
N SER A 39 -8.11 15.28 3.79
CA SER A 39 -8.84 14.27 3.03
C SER A 39 -9.24 13.12 3.95
N GLY A 40 -10.15 12.30 3.50
CA GLY A 40 -10.56 11.17 4.29
C GLY A 40 -11.50 10.24 3.56
N SER A 41 -11.84 9.15 4.22
CA SER A 41 -12.73 8.14 3.66
C SER A 41 -13.60 7.49 4.73
N ALA A 42 -14.72 6.94 4.28
CA ALA A 42 -15.55 6.02 5.07
C ALA A 42 -15.86 4.78 4.23
N GLU A 43 -15.85 3.62 4.85
CA GLU A 43 -16.02 2.34 4.17
C GLU A 43 -16.97 1.43 4.94
N VAL A 44 -17.93 0.85 4.21
CA VAL A 44 -18.86 -0.15 4.71
C VAL A 44 -18.96 -1.30 3.72
N SER A 45 -19.24 -2.50 4.23
CA SER A 45 -19.45 -3.69 3.40
C SER A 45 -20.65 -4.48 3.86
N TYR A 46 -21.18 -5.29 2.95
CA TYR A 46 -22.02 -6.43 3.28
C TYR A 46 -21.29 -7.70 2.81
N ASN A 47 -20.95 -8.56 3.75
CA ASN A 47 -20.17 -9.77 3.50
C ASN A 47 -21.08 -11.01 3.57
N GLY A 48 -20.82 -11.98 2.69
CA GLY A 48 -21.54 -13.26 2.71
C GLY A 48 -20.60 -14.42 2.45
N ASN A 49 -20.77 -15.49 3.27
CA ASN A 49 -20.12 -16.77 3.05
C ASN A 49 -21.01 -17.67 2.21
N LEU A 50 -20.44 -18.28 1.18
CA LEU A 50 -21.10 -19.27 0.33
C LEU A 50 -20.70 -20.69 0.70
N SER A 51 -19.46 -20.89 1.11
CA SER A 51 -18.94 -22.14 1.67
C SER A 51 -17.74 -21.88 2.57
N GLY A 52 -17.53 -22.71 3.58
CA GLY A 52 -16.40 -22.64 4.50
C GLY A 52 -16.31 -21.32 5.29
N ASN A 53 -15.17 -21.09 5.94
CA ASN A 53 -14.85 -19.84 6.62
C ASN A 53 -14.09 -18.92 5.65
N ASN A 54 -14.79 -17.98 5.06
CA ASN A 54 -14.28 -17.12 4.02
C ASN A 54 -13.39 -15.98 4.57
N LYS A 55 -12.52 -15.45 3.71
CA LYS A 55 -11.58 -14.35 4.01
C LYS A 55 -12.26 -13.02 4.39
N PHE A 56 -13.52 -12.81 4.02
CA PHE A 56 -14.27 -11.60 4.41
C PHE A 56 -14.71 -11.59 5.88
N GLY A 57 -14.52 -12.68 6.62
CA GLY A 57 -14.83 -12.75 8.05
C GLY A 57 -16.33 -12.77 8.34
N ASP A 58 -16.79 -11.85 9.20
CA ASP A 58 -18.17 -11.82 9.67
C ASP A 58 -19.19 -11.62 8.55
N GLN A 59 -20.30 -12.35 8.60
CA GLN A 59 -21.41 -12.21 7.67
C GLN A 59 -22.30 -11.02 8.05
N GLY A 60 -22.82 -10.34 7.04
CA GLY A 60 -23.74 -9.22 7.21
C GLY A 60 -23.08 -7.86 6.98
N PHE A 61 -23.69 -6.82 7.51
CA PHE A 61 -23.18 -5.45 7.39
C PHE A 61 -22.00 -5.22 8.34
N VAL A 62 -20.91 -4.71 7.78
CA VAL A 62 -19.69 -4.35 8.51
C VAL A 62 -19.37 -2.89 8.25
N ALA A 63 -19.26 -2.11 9.31
CA ALA A 63 -18.65 -0.77 9.26
C ALA A 63 -17.12 -0.96 9.29
N ASN A 64 -16.48 -0.98 8.10
CA ASN A 64 -15.05 -1.24 8.01
C ASN A 64 -14.23 -0.16 8.71
N GLY A 65 -14.72 1.08 8.70
CA GLY A 65 -14.11 2.20 9.40
C GLY A 65 -13.97 3.44 8.54
N ALA A 66 -13.12 4.35 9.00
CA ALA A 66 -12.82 5.60 8.32
C ALA A 66 -11.33 5.89 8.34
N SER A 67 -10.88 6.78 7.46
CA SER A 67 -9.55 7.39 7.52
C SER A 67 -9.64 8.90 7.48
N LEU A 68 -8.65 9.56 8.08
CA LEU A 68 -8.45 11.01 8.00
C LEU A 68 -6.98 11.28 7.76
N ALA A 69 -6.68 11.98 6.67
CA ALA A 69 -5.34 12.43 6.34
C ALA A 69 -5.25 13.96 6.42
N ILE A 70 -4.19 14.43 7.03
CA ILE A 70 -3.84 15.86 7.11
C ILE A 70 -2.40 15.98 6.61
N SER A 71 -2.21 16.67 5.50
CA SER A 71 -0.89 16.78 4.89
C SER A 71 -0.60 18.17 4.35
N SER A 72 0.66 18.53 4.30
CA SER A 72 1.17 19.64 3.51
C SER A 72 2.22 19.08 2.56
N PRO A 73 2.05 19.29 1.24
CA PRO A 73 3.00 18.76 0.28
C PRO A 73 4.39 19.35 0.49
N LEU A 74 5.38 18.59 0.07
CA LEU A 74 6.75 19.09 -0.06
C LEU A 74 6.76 20.22 -1.11
N GLY A 75 7.30 21.39 -0.76
CA GLY A 75 7.35 22.52 -1.69
C GLY A 75 8.33 22.27 -2.83
N GLU A 76 8.20 23.00 -3.94
CA GLU A 76 9.06 22.88 -5.13
C GLU A 76 10.46 23.51 -4.97
N GLY A 77 10.70 24.24 -3.89
CA GLY A 77 11.98 24.95 -3.66
C GLY A 77 13.04 24.09 -3.01
N ASP A 78 14.29 24.49 -3.22
CA ASP A 78 15.43 23.98 -2.46
C ASP A 78 15.17 24.11 -0.95
N TYR A 79 15.48 23.07 -0.18
CA TYR A 79 15.26 23.03 1.27
C TYR A 79 13.78 23.19 1.70
N SER A 80 12.85 22.75 0.86
CA SER A 80 11.45 22.74 1.21
C SER A 80 11.11 21.64 2.21
N ALA A 81 9.99 21.82 2.94
CA ALA A 81 9.50 20.85 3.90
C ALA A 81 7.98 20.65 3.75
N GLY A 82 7.53 19.44 4.10
CA GLY A 82 6.14 19.06 4.18
C GLY A 82 5.89 18.11 5.35
N PHE A 83 4.65 17.72 5.56
CA PHE A 83 4.30 16.71 6.56
C PHE A 83 3.12 15.87 6.10
N ASN A 84 3.00 14.68 6.67
CA ASN A 84 1.84 13.81 6.51
C ASN A 84 1.45 13.18 7.86
N VAL A 85 0.15 13.22 8.17
CA VAL A 85 -0.47 12.51 9.31
C VAL A 85 -1.69 11.78 8.80
N ASP A 86 -1.68 10.44 8.88
CA ASP A 86 -2.79 9.58 8.51
C ASP A 86 -3.32 8.84 9.73
N LEU A 87 -4.63 8.92 9.92
CA LEU A 87 -5.36 8.27 11.01
C LEU A 87 -6.31 7.22 10.45
N LEU A 88 -6.35 6.05 11.08
CA LEU A 88 -7.36 5.02 10.85
C LEU A 88 -8.31 4.93 12.04
N LEU A 89 -9.59 4.73 11.77
CA LEU A 89 -10.67 4.73 12.76
C LEU A 89 -11.57 3.50 12.59
N GLY A 90 -12.08 2.97 13.70
CA GLY A 90 -12.99 1.84 13.75
C GLY A 90 -12.32 0.50 13.46
N ASN A 91 -13.09 -0.47 12.93
CA ASN A 91 -12.63 -1.84 12.67
C ASN A 91 -11.35 -1.89 11.81
N ARG A 92 -11.16 -0.92 10.94
CA ARG A 92 -9.97 -0.82 10.12
C ARG A 92 -8.72 -0.56 10.95
N ALA A 93 -8.79 0.32 11.96
CA ALA A 93 -7.70 0.53 12.91
C ALA A 93 -7.42 -0.72 13.72
N ASP A 94 -8.46 -1.44 14.15
CA ASP A 94 -8.32 -2.67 14.93
C ASP A 94 -7.68 -3.79 14.11
N ALA A 95 -8.05 -3.93 12.85
CA ALA A 95 -7.47 -4.92 11.93
C ALA A 95 -5.97 -4.69 11.69
N PHE A 96 -5.49 -3.47 11.89
CA PHE A 96 -4.10 -3.08 11.66
C PHE A 96 -3.30 -2.76 12.94
N GLY A 97 -3.81 -3.08 14.12
CA GLY A 97 -3.01 -3.13 15.34
C GLY A 97 -3.42 -2.20 16.48
N SER A 98 -4.60 -1.54 16.42
CA SER A 98 -5.06 -0.69 17.55
C SER A 98 -5.50 -1.48 18.79
N ALA A 99 -5.47 -2.81 18.73
CA ALA A 99 -5.80 -3.72 19.85
C ALA A 99 -7.22 -3.51 20.42
N GLY A 100 -8.17 -3.03 19.63
CA GLY A 100 -9.56 -2.78 20.02
C GLY A 100 -9.85 -1.34 20.46
N ASP A 101 -8.88 -0.43 20.36
CA ASP A 101 -9.08 0.99 20.66
C ASP A 101 -9.81 1.76 19.55
N GLY A 102 -9.95 1.14 18.36
CA GLY A 102 -10.61 1.74 17.20
C GLY A 102 -9.92 3.00 16.66
N PHE A 103 -8.66 3.23 17.00
CA PHE A 103 -7.86 4.38 16.58
C PHE A 103 -6.41 3.97 16.35
N LEU A 104 -5.82 4.40 15.23
CA LEU A 104 -4.44 4.13 14.87
C LEU A 104 -3.84 5.31 14.10
N ILE A 105 -2.63 5.73 14.47
CA ILE A 105 -1.79 6.60 13.64
C ILE A 105 -1.07 5.70 12.63
N LYS A 106 -1.48 5.78 11.37
CA LYS A 106 -0.86 5.02 10.28
C LYS A 106 0.45 5.66 9.83
N ASN A 107 0.42 6.98 9.60
CA ASN A 107 1.58 7.77 9.22
C ASN A 107 1.68 9.02 10.09
N ALA A 108 2.91 9.40 10.44
CA ALA A 108 3.23 10.67 11.09
C ALA A 108 4.68 11.03 10.75
N ASN A 109 4.89 11.80 9.69
CA ASN A 109 6.23 12.08 9.18
C ASN A 109 6.39 13.51 8.65
N ILE A 110 7.65 13.90 8.53
CA ILE A 110 8.09 15.16 7.93
C ILE A 110 8.88 14.80 6.67
N GLY A 111 8.52 15.42 5.55
CA GLY A 111 9.25 15.38 4.32
C GLY A 111 10.19 16.60 4.21
N LEU A 112 11.41 16.38 3.73
CA LEU A 112 12.40 17.41 3.50
C LEU A 112 12.99 17.22 2.10
N ASN A 113 13.07 18.28 1.29
CA ASN A 113 13.80 18.26 0.04
C ASN A 113 15.22 18.82 0.26
N VAL A 114 16.23 18.02 -0.09
CA VAL A 114 17.65 18.40 0.01
C VAL A 114 18.22 18.48 -1.41
N PRO A 115 18.68 19.67 -1.86
CA PRO A 115 19.18 19.90 -3.22
C PRO A 115 20.60 19.34 -3.38
N PHE A 116 20.75 18.04 -3.32
CA PHE A 116 22.01 17.35 -3.59
C PHE A 116 21.85 16.42 -4.79
N GLY A 117 22.71 16.55 -5.79
CA GLY A 117 22.59 15.79 -7.04
C GLY A 117 21.34 16.18 -7.81
N ASN A 118 20.48 15.21 -8.07
CA ASN A 118 19.16 15.41 -8.72
C ASN A 118 18.05 15.79 -7.71
N GLY A 119 18.41 16.08 -6.47
CA GLY A 119 17.51 16.24 -5.35
C GLY A 119 17.34 14.94 -4.55
N ILE A 120 17.27 15.05 -3.24
CA ILE A 120 16.97 13.96 -2.32
C ILE A 120 15.73 14.35 -1.52
N ASP A 121 14.68 13.55 -1.60
CA ASP A 121 13.54 13.64 -0.73
C ASP A 121 13.78 12.74 0.49
N LEU A 122 13.83 13.35 1.66
CA LEU A 122 14.02 12.67 2.94
C LEU A 122 12.71 12.67 3.72
N THR A 123 12.21 11.49 4.06
CA THR A 123 11.05 11.29 4.93
C THR A 123 11.54 10.81 6.29
N VAL A 124 11.12 11.48 7.37
CA VAL A 124 11.53 11.15 8.75
C VAL A 124 10.29 11.04 9.62
N GLY A 125 10.15 9.94 10.34
CA GLY A 125 9.03 9.64 11.21
C GLY A 125 8.42 8.27 10.93
N LEU A 126 7.11 8.14 11.07
CA LEU A 126 6.33 6.95 10.75
C LEU A 126 5.82 7.06 9.31
N PHE A 127 6.21 6.13 8.44
CA PHE A 127 5.89 6.13 7.01
C PHE A 127 5.59 4.71 6.50
N ASP A 128 4.90 4.63 5.35
CA ASP A 128 4.58 3.36 4.69
C ASP A 128 5.85 2.66 4.22
N SER A 129 5.85 1.32 4.28
CA SER A 129 6.95 0.52 3.77
C SER A 129 7.16 0.74 2.27
N ILE A 130 8.39 0.51 1.83
CA ILE A 130 8.78 0.58 0.41
C ILE A 130 8.46 -0.69 -0.37
N VAL A 131 7.93 -1.73 0.25
CA VAL A 131 7.60 -3.02 -0.37
C VAL A 131 6.10 -3.26 -0.39
N GLY A 132 5.63 -4.00 -1.39
CA GLY A 132 4.23 -4.39 -1.55
C GLY A 132 3.56 -3.79 -2.79
N TYR A 133 2.71 -4.58 -3.43
CA TYR A 133 1.91 -4.18 -4.60
C TYR A 133 0.61 -3.49 -4.19
N GLU A 134 -0.01 -4.00 -3.14
CA GLU A 134 -1.26 -3.49 -2.60
C GLU A 134 -1.01 -2.54 -1.44
N THR A 135 -1.92 -1.58 -1.26
CA THR A 135 -1.84 -0.60 -0.17
C THR A 135 -2.93 -0.86 0.87
N GLU A 136 -2.77 -0.23 2.05
CA GLU A 136 -3.81 -0.24 3.09
C GLU A 136 -5.09 0.45 2.60
N ALA A 137 -4.98 1.55 1.85
CA ALA A 137 -6.13 2.30 1.33
C ALA A 137 -6.97 1.44 0.37
N SER A 138 -8.18 1.06 0.78
CA SER A 138 -9.02 0.10 0.07
C SER A 138 -9.30 0.51 -1.39
N ALA A 139 -9.63 1.77 -1.63
CA ALA A 139 -9.94 2.26 -2.97
C ALA A 139 -8.73 2.35 -3.91
N SER A 140 -7.51 2.31 -3.39
CA SER A 140 -6.29 2.29 -4.19
C SER A 140 -5.94 0.92 -4.76
N ASN A 141 -6.69 -0.11 -4.37
CA ASN A 141 -6.49 -1.47 -4.85
C ASN A 141 -7.61 -1.88 -5.80
N PRO A 142 -7.33 -2.71 -6.81
CA PRO A 142 -8.36 -3.17 -7.75
C PRO A 142 -9.41 -4.06 -7.10
N ASN A 143 -9.02 -4.78 -6.05
CA ASN A 143 -9.87 -5.70 -5.29
C ASN A 143 -10.17 -5.15 -3.89
N VAL A 144 -11.28 -5.60 -3.28
CA VAL A 144 -11.65 -5.27 -1.90
C VAL A 144 -10.75 -6.01 -0.91
N SER A 145 -10.59 -7.32 -1.12
CA SER A 145 -9.67 -8.15 -0.34
C SER A 145 -8.22 -7.96 -0.79
N ARG A 146 -7.27 -8.28 0.08
CA ARG A 146 -5.84 -8.25 -0.21
C ARG A 146 -5.33 -9.63 -0.60
N SER A 147 -4.25 -9.67 -1.39
CA SER A 147 -3.50 -10.89 -1.70
C SER A 147 -2.85 -11.48 -0.43
N TYR A 148 -2.32 -12.67 -0.55
CA TYR A 148 -1.50 -13.26 0.52
C TYR A 148 -0.20 -12.49 0.72
N GLY A 149 0.44 -12.02 -0.38
CA GLY A 149 1.69 -11.26 -0.33
C GLY A 149 1.59 -9.98 0.50
N TYR A 150 0.43 -9.29 0.48
CA TYR A 150 0.20 -8.11 1.32
C TYR A 150 0.45 -8.36 2.81
N GLY A 151 0.17 -9.56 3.30
CA GLY A 151 0.36 -9.93 4.70
C GLY A 151 1.78 -10.38 5.06
N LEU A 152 2.67 -10.53 4.08
CA LEU A 152 4.05 -10.97 4.31
C LEU A 152 5.00 -9.82 4.60
N GLY A 153 4.83 -8.70 3.89
CA GLY A 153 5.69 -7.53 4.03
C GLY A 153 5.42 -6.70 5.27
N PRO A 154 6.40 -5.89 5.69
CA PRO A 154 6.16 -4.83 6.66
C PRO A 154 5.24 -3.77 6.04
N LEU A 155 4.33 -3.21 6.84
CA LEU A 155 3.36 -2.22 6.37
C LEU A 155 3.83 -0.78 6.61
N THR A 156 4.49 -0.52 7.73
CA THR A 156 5.03 0.81 8.10
C THR A 156 6.36 0.68 8.82
N HIS A 157 7.12 1.77 8.82
CA HIS A 157 8.40 1.90 9.53
C HIS A 157 8.48 3.22 10.27
N THR A 158 9.10 3.21 11.46
CA THR A 158 9.52 4.43 12.16
C THR A 158 11.02 4.63 11.93
N GLY A 159 11.40 5.68 11.21
CA GLY A 159 12.79 5.86 10.82
C GLY A 159 13.03 7.03 9.87
N ALA A 160 13.95 6.84 8.94
CA ALA A 160 14.27 7.79 7.88
C ALA A 160 14.44 7.08 6.54
N LEU A 161 13.84 7.63 5.49
CA LEU A 161 13.89 7.15 4.12
C LEU A 161 14.36 8.27 3.21
N ALA A 162 15.41 8.04 2.43
CA ALA A 162 15.89 8.92 1.39
C ALA A 162 15.54 8.36 0.01
N SER A 163 14.97 9.18 -0.85
CA SER A 163 14.61 8.81 -2.22
C SER A 163 15.17 9.82 -3.21
N THR A 164 15.61 9.36 -4.38
CA THR A 164 16.13 10.23 -5.44
C THR A 164 15.89 9.62 -6.81
N SER A 165 15.65 10.47 -7.81
CA SER A 165 15.60 10.05 -9.21
C SER A 165 17.02 10.04 -9.79
N LEU A 166 17.49 8.86 -10.19
CA LEU A 166 18.82 8.71 -10.80
C LEU A 166 18.82 9.18 -12.26
N THR A 167 17.73 8.90 -12.97
CA THR A 167 17.44 9.34 -14.34
C THR A 167 15.94 9.49 -14.51
N ASP A 168 15.48 10.02 -15.66
CA ASP A 168 14.06 9.98 -16.02
C ASP A 168 13.57 8.54 -16.04
N GLY A 169 12.69 8.20 -15.11
CA GLY A 169 12.10 6.86 -14.96
C GLY A 169 12.93 5.83 -14.19
N LEU A 170 14.03 6.23 -13.50
CA LEU A 170 14.74 5.34 -12.59
C LEU A 170 14.90 6.01 -11.22
N ASN A 171 14.18 5.48 -10.23
CA ASN A 171 14.17 5.95 -8.86
C ASN A 171 14.91 4.97 -7.94
N PHE A 172 15.57 5.50 -6.94
CA PHE A 172 16.28 4.76 -5.90
C PHE A 172 15.88 5.26 -4.53
N SER A 173 15.68 4.33 -3.59
CA SER A 173 15.37 4.62 -2.20
C SER A 173 16.27 3.81 -1.27
N PHE A 174 16.70 4.44 -0.19
CA PHE A 174 17.42 3.80 0.91
C PHE A 174 16.90 4.33 2.24
N GLY A 175 16.66 3.45 3.20
CA GLY A 175 16.14 3.83 4.50
C GLY A 175 16.71 3.02 5.65
N VAL A 176 16.53 3.58 6.84
CA VAL A 176 16.82 2.95 8.12
C VAL A 176 15.63 3.12 9.05
N ALA A 177 15.32 2.09 9.83
CA ALA A 177 14.19 2.12 10.77
C ALA A 177 14.53 1.42 12.09
N ASN A 178 13.70 1.63 13.09
CA ASN A 178 13.88 1.04 14.42
C ASN A 178 13.65 -0.47 14.43
N SER A 179 12.76 -0.97 13.55
CA SER A 179 12.44 -2.40 13.48
C SER A 179 11.97 -2.79 12.07
N PHE A 180 11.95 -4.09 11.79
CA PHE A 180 11.40 -4.63 10.55
C PHE A 180 9.96 -4.14 10.33
N GLY A 181 9.16 -4.02 11.38
CA GLY A 181 7.77 -3.59 11.32
C GLY A 181 6.88 -4.65 10.64
N SER A 182 5.82 -5.08 11.27
CA SER A 182 4.88 -6.03 10.66
C SER A 182 3.43 -5.56 10.73
N THR A 183 3.18 -4.48 11.47
CA THR A 183 1.85 -3.93 11.70
C THR A 183 1.84 -2.43 11.41
N LEU A 184 0.68 -1.90 11.06
CA LEU A 184 0.48 -0.46 10.95
C LEU A 184 0.66 0.21 12.32
N GLY A 185 1.14 1.44 12.32
CA GLY A 185 1.21 2.26 13.52
C GLY A 185 2.26 1.79 14.53
N ASN A 186 3.32 1.16 14.08
CA ASN A 186 4.45 0.77 14.93
C ASN A 186 5.17 2.01 15.48
N THR A 187 4.52 2.68 16.46
CA THR A 187 4.96 3.95 17.03
C THR A 187 5.86 3.80 18.24
N ALA A 188 5.92 2.60 18.83
CA ALA A 188 6.51 2.39 20.17
C ALA A 188 7.85 1.66 20.13
N ASP A 189 8.42 1.49 18.94
CA ASP A 189 9.62 0.67 18.86
C ASP A 189 10.85 1.46 19.26
N ASP A 190 11.34 1.10 20.43
CA ASP A 190 12.76 1.16 20.68
C ASP A 190 13.50 0.38 19.59
N LEU A 191 14.73 0.74 19.31
CA LEU A 191 15.61 -0.07 18.46
C LEU A 191 15.50 -1.53 18.90
N ALA A 192 15.00 -2.40 18.04
CA ALA A 192 14.90 -3.82 18.34
C ALA A 192 16.31 -4.32 18.64
N ASP A 193 16.56 -4.64 19.89
CA ASP A 193 17.85 -5.07 20.42
C ASP A 193 19.07 -4.19 20.09
N GLY A 194 18.82 -2.90 19.81
CA GLY A 194 19.87 -1.95 19.44
C GLY A 194 20.30 -2.01 17.98
N ASN A 195 19.63 -2.82 17.15
CA ASN A 195 19.92 -2.98 15.72
C ASN A 195 18.92 -2.16 14.87
N LEU A 196 19.43 -1.54 13.81
CA LEU A 196 18.59 -0.87 12.82
C LEU A 196 18.12 -1.88 11.77
N THR A 197 16.89 -1.67 11.30
CA THR A 197 16.40 -2.24 10.05
C THR A 197 16.88 -1.40 8.88
N TYR A 198 17.29 -2.05 7.80
CA TYR A 198 17.71 -1.42 6.56
C TYR A 198 16.73 -1.74 5.45
N MET A 199 16.53 -0.77 4.57
CA MET A 199 15.67 -0.97 3.40
C MET A 199 16.27 -0.32 2.16
N VAL A 200 16.08 -0.99 1.02
CA VAL A 200 16.51 -0.49 -0.29
C VAL A 200 15.44 -0.77 -1.33
N GLY A 201 15.20 0.18 -2.22
CA GLY A 201 14.22 0.08 -3.31
C GLY A 201 14.75 0.65 -4.61
N VAL A 202 14.35 0.03 -5.71
CA VAL A 202 14.60 0.51 -7.08
C VAL A 202 13.31 0.42 -7.86
N GLU A 203 12.91 1.51 -8.50
CA GLU A 203 11.76 1.56 -9.39
C GLU A 203 12.22 1.99 -10.78
N ALA A 204 11.76 1.30 -11.81
CA ALA A 204 12.00 1.65 -13.19
C ALA A 204 10.67 1.82 -13.93
N THR A 205 10.49 2.96 -14.59
CA THR A 205 9.34 3.28 -15.44
C THR A 205 9.73 3.25 -16.90
N VAL A 206 8.95 2.56 -17.71
CA VAL A 206 9.15 2.45 -19.15
C VAL A 206 8.89 3.79 -19.82
N PRO A 207 9.84 4.33 -20.61
CA PRO A 207 9.70 5.61 -21.30
C PRO A 207 8.57 5.65 -22.32
N ASP A 208 8.06 6.85 -22.61
CA ASP A 208 6.92 7.09 -23.52
C ASP A 208 7.14 6.62 -24.96
N ASN A 209 8.39 6.48 -25.40
CA ASN A 209 8.74 6.06 -26.76
C ASN A 209 8.62 4.55 -27.02
N LEU A 210 8.26 3.74 -26.02
CA LEU A 210 8.10 2.28 -26.13
C LEU A 210 6.65 1.83 -26.37
N GLY A 211 5.84 2.67 -27.00
CA GLY A 211 4.50 2.34 -27.49
C GLY A 211 3.54 1.98 -26.36
N PHE A 212 2.85 0.84 -26.46
CA PHE A 212 1.84 0.45 -25.46
C PHE A 212 2.45 0.14 -24.09
N LEU A 213 3.75 -0.16 -24.01
CA LEU A 213 4.44 -0.38 -22.75
C LEU A 213 4.77 0.92 -21.99
N ALA A 214 4.60 2.08 -22.61
CA ALA A 214 4.86 3.38 -21.98
C ALA A 214 4.14 3.51 -20.62
N GLY A 215 4.87 3.93 -19.59
CA GLY A 215 4.34 4.06 -18.23
C GLY A 215 4.23 2.75 -17.45
N SER A 216 4.61 1.60 -18.03
CA SER A 216 4.77 0.36 -17.26
C SER A 216 5.88 0.52 -16.24
N THR A 217 5.72 -0.08 -15.05
CA THR A 217 6.69 0.02 -13.95
C THR A 217 7.15 -1.35 -13.49
N VAL A 218 8.40 -1.41 -13.08
CA VAL A 218 8.98 -2.55 -12.36
C VAL A 218 9.58 -2.02 -11.07
N TYR A 219 9.32 -2.69 -9.99
CA TYR A 219 9.81 -2.34 -8.67
C TYR A 219 10.49 -3.53 -7.99
N VAL A 220 11.62 -3.29 -7.35
CA VAL A 220 12.32 -4.26 -6.48
C VAL A 220 12.59 -3.57 -5.16
N GLY A 221 12.19 -4.20 -4.07
CA GLY A 221 12.44 -3.72 -2.71
C GLY A 221 12.94 -4.82 -1.80
N TYR A 222 13.80 -4.46 -0.86
CA TYR A 222 14.32 -5.36 0.16
C TYR A 222 14.34 -4.65 1.52
N VAL A 223 13.85 -5.34 2.53
CA VAL A 223 13.86 -4.88 3.93
C VAL A 223 14.45 -5.99 4.77
N ASP A 224 15.35 -5.63 5.68
CA ASP A 224 16.05 -6.57 6.57
C ASP A 224 16.29 -5.96 7.93
N GLY A 225 15.91 -6.67 9.00
CA GLY A 225 16.13 -6.19 10.35
C GLY A 225 15.38 -6.93 11.44
N ALA A 226 15.68 -6.56 12.67
CA ALA A 226 15.12 -7.17 13.86
C ALA A 226 13.61 -6.85 14.01
N VAL A 227 12.87 -7.83 14.50
CA VAL A 227 11.43 -7.70 14.79
C VAL A 227 11.24 -7.28 16.22
N SER A 228 10.54 -6.17 16.45
CA SER A 228 10.25 -5.67 17.79
C SER A 228 9.50 -6.71 18.64
N GLY A 229 9.95 -6.87 19.89
CA GLY A 229 9.34 -7.78 20.86
C GLY A 229 9.69 -9.25 20.69
N ARG A 230 10.57 -9.61 19.74
CA ARG A 230 11.19 -10.94 19.66
C ARG A 230 12.57 -10.96 20.34
N SER A 231 13.19 -12.14 20.43
CA SER A 231 14.54 -12.27 21.00
C SER A 231 15.62 -11.76 20.06
N ASN A 232 16.76 -11.39 20.61
CA ASN A 232 17.89 -10.69 19.99
C ASN A 232 18.47 -11.30 18.70
N ASP A 233 18.06 -12.53 18.34
CA ASP A 233 18.55 -13.24 17.15
C ASP A 233 17.44 -13.39 16.08
N ASP A 234 16.24 -12.84 16.32
CA ASP A 234 15.09 -12.98 15.44
C ASP A 234 15.02 -11.78 14.48
N GLU A 235 15.68 -11.93 13.33
CA GLU A 235 15.61 -10.99 12.21
C GLU A 235 14.66 -11.52 11.15
N ASP A 236 13.92 -10.64 10.51
CA ASP A 236 13.14 -10.98 9.33
C ASP A 236 13.70 -10.22 8.13
N SER A 237 13.70 -10.87 6.99
CA SER A 237 13.96 -10.19 5.71
C SER A 237 12.78 -10.37 4.75
N HIS A 238 12.57 -9.39 3.89
CA HIS A 238 11.52 -9.41 2.88
C HIS A 238 12.06 -8.91 1.54
N LEU A 239 12.02 -9.78 0.54
CA LEU A 239 12.26 -9.42 -0.85
C LEU A 239 10.90 -9.25 -1.55
N TYR A 240 10.73 -8.11 -2.20
CA TYR A 240 9.58 -7.82 -3.04
C TYR A 240 10.01 -7.53 -4.47
N VAL A 241 9.30 -8.14 -5.43
CA VAL A 241 9.44 -7.82 -6.86
C VAL A 241 8.05 -7.65 -7.46
N GLY A 242 7.77 -6.47 -8.00
CA GLY A 242 6.49 -6.17 -8.60
C GLY A 242 6.61 -5.54 -9.98
N ALA A 243 5.58 -5.70 -10.80
CA ALA A 243 5.46 -4.97 -12.05
C ALA A 243 4.00 -4.65 -12.36
N SER A 244 3.79 -3.46 -12.91
CA SER A 244 2.52 -3.04 -13.53
C SER A 244 2.76 -2.77 -15.00
N VAL A 245 2.06 -3.48 -15.87
CA VAL A 245 2.32 -3.47 -17.31
C VAL A 245 1.07 -3.07 -18.05
N ALA A 246 1.19 -2.01 -18.85
CA ALA A 246 0.13 -1.62 -19.79
C ALA A 246 -0.04 -2.68 -20.89
N SER A 247 -1.27 -2.97 -21.26
CA SER A 247 -1.60 -3.94 -22.31
C SER A 247 -1.84 -3.21 -23.66
N PRO A 248 -1.68 -3.88 -24.80
CA PRO A 248 -2.09 -3.31 -26.08
C PRO A 248 -3.61 -3.18 -26.23
N ILE A 249 -4.39 -3.74 -25.31
CA ILE A 249 -5.85 -3.59 -25.24
C ILE A 249 -6.15 -2.34 -24.41
N GLU A 250 -6.91 -1.41 -25.02
CA GLU A 250 -7.28 -0.16 -24.36
C GLU A 250 -8.01 -0.40 -23.04
N GLY A 251 -7.60 0.30 -21.99
CA GLY A 251 -8.16 0.18 -20.65
C GLY A 251 -7.71 -1.05 -19.88
N VAL A 252 -6.92 -1.96 -20.46
CA VAL A 252 -6.42 -3.16 -19.75
C VAL A 252 -5.01 -2.94 -19.22
N SER A 253 -4.80 -3.25 -17.97
CA SER A 253 -3.49 -3.32 -17.30
C SER A 253 -3.30 -4.67 -16.62
N LEU A 254 -2.04 -5.10 -16.54
CA LEU A 254 -1.64 -6.35 -15.90
C LEU A 254 -0.68 -6.05 -14.76
N GLY A 255 -0.73 -6.85 -13.72
CA GLY A 255 0.18 -6.74 -12.58
C GLY A 255 0.71 -8.09 -12.15
N VAL A 256 1.89 -8.08 -11.57
CA VAL A 256 2.49 -9.22 -10.89
C VAL A 256 3.20 -8.75 -9.63
N ALA A 257 3.09 -9.53 -8.58
CA ALA A 257 3.83 -9.35 -7.33
C ALA A 257 4.43 -10.68 -6.90
N TYR A 258 5.65 -10.64 -6.43
CA TYR A 258 6.34 -11.72 -5.75
C TYR A 258 6.85 -11.18 -4.41
N ASP A 259 6.53 -11.87 -3.36
CA ASP A 259 6.88 -11.56 -1.98
C ASP A 259 7.56 -12.80 -1.38
N ASP A 260 8.74 -12.62 -0.83
CA ASP A 260 9.52 -13.66 -0.13
C ASP A 260 9.91 -13.13 1.24
N ARG A 261 9.40 -13.76 2.29
CA ARG A 261 9.74 -13.43 3.68
C ARG A 261 10.48 -14.58 4.33
N THR A 262 11.72 -14.33 4.67
CA THR A 262 12.55 -15.23 5.50
C THR A 262 12.45 -14.77 6.96
N GLN A 263 12.14 -15.71 7.85
CA GLN A 263 12.00 -15.47 9.28
C GLN A 263 13.02 -16.29 10.05
N HIS A 264 13.95 -15.63 10.71
CA HIS A 264 14.92 -16.30 11.58
C HIS A 264 14.29 -16.58 12.94
N GLY A 265 14.56 -17.76 13.50
CA GLY A 265 13.99 -18.21 14.77
C GLY A 265 12.95 -19.32 14.60
N ALA A 266 11.82 -19.24 15.31
CA ALA A 266 10.81 -20.31 15.35
C ALA A 266 9.69 -20.16 14.30
N ALA A 267 9.73 -19.14 13.46
CA ALA A 267 8.71 -18.87 12.45
C ALA A 267 9.08 -19.48 11.09
N SER A 268 8.08 -19.69 10.27
CA SER A 268 8.20 -20.33 8.95
C SER A 268 8.47 -19.33 7.84
N ASP A 269 9.39 -19.64 6.95
CA ASP A 269 9.57 -18.92 5.70
C ASP A 269 8.29 -18.97 4.86
N SER A 270 8.02 -17.91 4.13
CA SER A 270 6.82 -17.81 3.32
C SER A 270 7.10 -17.06 2.03
N ASP A 271 6.63 -17.60 0.92
CA ASP A 271 6.61 -16.89 -0.35
C ASP A 271 5.22 -16.81 -0.95
N ALA A 272 4.95 -15.74 -1.67
CA ALA A 272 3.67 -15.53 -2.32
C ALA A 272 3.85 -14.93 -3.72
N VAL A 273 2.94 -15.32 -4.62
CA VAL A 273 2.82 -14.74 -5.96
C VAL A 273 1.40 -14.26 -6.15
N ALA A 274 1.23 -13.07 -6.70
CA ALA A 274 -0.06 -12.55 -7.12
C ALA A 274 -0.01 -12.05 -8.57
N LEU A 275 -1.04 -12.41 -9.34
CA LEU A 275 -1.25 -11.96 -10.71
C LEU A 275 -2.54 -11.14 -10.76
N TYR A 276 -2.48 -9.99 -11.41
CA TYR A 276 -3.60 -9.07 -11.52
C TYR A 276 -3.91 -8.77 -12.98
N ALA A 277 -5.21 -8.64 -13.27
CA ALA A 277 -5.69 -8.08 -14.53
C ALA A 277 -6.80 -7.09 -14.21
N VAL A 278 -6.68 -5.87 -14.71
CA VAL A 278 -7.66 -4.80 -14.50
C VAL A 278 -8.09 -4.28 -15.86
N TRP A 279 -9.38 -4.14 -16.06
CA TRP A 279 -9.95 -3.55 -17.25
C TRP A 279 -10.89 -2.40 -16.89
N ASP A 280 -10.51 -1.18 -17.24
CA ASP A 280 -11.37 -0.01 -17.21
C ASP A 280 -12.31 -0.05 -18.41
N VAL A 281 -13.50 -0.61 -18.20
CA VAL A 281 -14.51 -0.78 -19.26
C VAL A 281 -15.06 0.56 -19.73
N SER A 282 -15.19 1.51 -18.79
CA SER A 282 -15.62 2.88 -19.04
C SER A 282 -15.18 3.80 -17.89
N ASP A 283 -15.45 5.11 -18.01
CA ASP A 283 -15.08 6.11 -16.97
C ASP A 283 -15.61 5.82 -15.57
N GLY A 284 -16.58 4.94 -15.42
CA GLY A 284 -17.16 4.60 -14.11
C GLY A 284 -17.22 3.12 -13.80
N VAL A 285 -16.80 2.24 -14.74
CA VAL A 285 -16.91 0.78 -14.57
C VAL A 285 -15.56 0.12 -14.76
N SER A 286 -15.15 -0.69 -13.79
CA SER A 286 -13.93 -1.49 -13.86
C SER A 286 -14.22 -2.96 -13.56
N LEU A 287 -13.45 -3.84 -14.16
CA LEU A 287 -13.38 -5.26 -13.83
C LEU A 287 -11.96 -5.58 -13.38
N ALA A 288 -11.83 -6.29 -12.29
CA ALA A 288 -10.53 -6.75 -11.79
C ALA A 288 -10.56 -8.25 -11.50
N GLY A 289 -9.49 -8.93 -11.87
CA GLY A 289 -9.24 -10.31 -11.51
C GLY A 289 -7.90 -10.43 -10.80
N ARG A 290 -7.83 -11.27 -9.78
CA ARG A 290 -6.59 -11.63 -9.11
C ARG A 290 -6.54 -13.15 -8.93
N TYR A 291 -5.37 -13.71 -9.19
CA TYR A 291 -4.99 -15.05 -8.75
C TYR A 291 -3.75 -14.92 -7.87
N ASP A 292 -3.83 -15.41 -6.65
CA ASP A 292 -2.70 -15.35 -5.74
C ASP A 292 -2.50 -16.69 -5.02
N THR A 293 -1.25 -16.99 -4.74
CA THR A 293 -0.84 -18.18 -4.00
C THR A 293 0.15 -17.80 -2.90
N ILE A 294 0.22 -18.63 -1.88
CA ILE A 294 1.23 -18.57 -0.84
C ILE A 294 1.70 -19.97 -0.51
N ASP A 295 2.99 -20.12 -0.28
CA ASP A 295 3.61 -21.30 0.34
C ASP A 295 4.16 -20.89 1.72
N ARG A 296 3.91 -21.74 2.71
CA ARG A 296 4.46 -21.62 4.06
C ARG A 296 5.01 -22.97 4.46
N ASP A 297 6.32 -23.16 4.39
CA ASP A 297 6.98 -24.44 4.70
C ASP A 297 6.37 -25.66 3.97
N GLY A 298 5.98 -25.52 2.72
CA GLY A 298 5.36 -26.57 1.92
C GLY A 298 3.84 -26.72 2.09
N ASP A 299 3.18 -25.84 2.88
CA ASP A 299 1.72 -25.72 2.93
C ASP A 299 1.26 -24.61 1.97
N SER A 300 0.71 -24.99 0.84
CA SER A 300 0.30 -24.06 -0.19
C SER A 300 -1.19 -23.74 -0.10
N SER A 301 -1.55 -22.48 -0.27
CA SER A 301 -2.93 -22.01 -0.46
C SER A 301 -3.02 -21.14 -1.72
N SER A 302 -4.19 -21.12 -2.35
CA SER A 302 -4.45 -20.28 -3.52
C SER A 302 -5.82 -19.62 -3.45
N MET A 303 -5.93 -18.46 -4.10
CA MET A 303 -7.20 -17.74 -4.16
C MET A 303 -7.43 -17.13 -5.54
N TRP A 304 -8.65 -17.26 -6.04
CA TRP A 304 -9.18 -16.53 -7.17
C TRP A 304 -10.12 -15.45 -6.69
N THR A 305 -9.94 -14.25 -7.20
CA THR A 305 -10.77 -13.08 -6.86
C THR A 305 -11.23 -12.40 -8.13
N ALA A 306 -12.52 -12.05 -8.19
CA ALA A 306 -13.10 -11.24 -9.25
C ALA A 306 -13.88 -10.08 -8.64
N THR A 307 -13.65 -8.87 -9.15
CA THR A 307 -14.27 -7.65 -8.63
C THR A 307 -14.87 -6.83 -9.78
N LEU A 308 -16.12 -6.42 -9.62
CA LEU A 308 -16.78 -5.41 -10.43
C LEU A 308 -16.79 -4.10 -9.64
N GLY A 309 -16.15 -3.07 -10.14
CA GLY A 309 -16.15 -1.72 -9.59
C GLY A 309 -17.10 -0.81 -10.36
N TYR A 310 -17.84 0.03 -9.63
CA TYR A 310 -18.72 1.04 -10.20
C TYR A 310 -18.66 2.35 -9.39
N SER A 311 -18.21 3.42 -10.04
CA SER A 311 -18.23 4.77 -9.48
C SER A 311 -19.64 5.36 -9.65
N ILE A 312 -20.45 5.30 -8.58
CA ILE A 312 -21.82 5.83 -8.58
C ILE A 312 -21.80 7.34 -8.73
N TRP A 313 -20.87 8.03 -8.04
CA TRP A 313 -20.59 9.46 -8.11
C TRP A 313 -19.07 9.66 -8.07
N ASP A 314 -18.61 10.87 -8.31
CA ASP A 314 -17.18 11.21 -8.37
C ASP A 314 -16.40 10.79 -7.13
N ASN A 315 -17.05 10.74 -5.98
CA ASN A 315 -16.45 10.43 -4.67
C ASN A 315 -17.03 9.16 -4.02
N VAL A 316 -17.84 8.38 -4.74
CA VAL A 316 -18.46 7.14 -4.24
C VAL A 316 -18.15 5.98 -5.17
N LEU A 317 -17.38 5.02 -4.67
CA LEU A 317 -17.07 3.77 -5.33
C LEU A 317 -17.85 2.64 -4.67
N THR A 318 -18.56 1.82 -5.46
CA THR A 318 -19.09 0.53 -5.01
C THR A 318 -18.37 -0.61 -5.72
N ARG A 319 -18.16 -1.71 -5.01
CA ARG A 319 -17.50 -2.90 -5.57
C ARG A 319 -18.25 -4.15 -5.13
N LEU A 320 -18.50 -5.03 -6.09
CA LEU A 320 -18.94 -6.39 -5.83
C LEU A 320 -17.76 -7.31 -6.08
N GLU A 321 -17.29 -7.96 -5.03
CA GLU A 321 -16.20 -8.92 -5.11
C GLU A 321 -16.68 -10.33 -4.77
N TYR A 322 -16.14 -11.30 -5.50
CA TYR A 322 -16.30 -12.72 -5.25
C TYR A 322 -14.93 -13.37 -5.16
N ASN A 323 -14.70 -14.24 -4.17
CA ASN A 323 -13.47 -15.01 -4.06
C ASN A 323 -13.73 -16.50 -3.77
N ILE A 324 -12.76 -17.32 -4.20
CA ILE A 324 -12.66 -18.74 -3.91
C ILE A 324 -11.24 -18.99 -3.42
N GLU A 325 -11.13 -19.56 -2.23
CA GLU A 325 -9.86 -19.96 -1.61
C GLU A 325 -9.80 -21.48 -1.55
N SER A 326 -8.64 -22.04 -1.86
CA SER A 326 -8.38 -23.48 -1.82
C SER A 326 -7.05 -23.79 -1.14
N GLY A 327 -7.00 -24.94 -0.47
CA GLY A 327 -5.77 -25.45 0.15
C GLY A 327 -5.44 -24.84 1.52
N HIS A 328 -6.27 -23.96 2.08
CA HIS A 328 -5.97 -23.37 3.39
C HIS A 328 -6.04 -24.42 4.51
N LYS A 329 -4.91 -24.66 5.17
CA LYS A 329 -4.74 -25.74 6.15
C LYS A 329 -5.75 -25.70 7.32
N GLU A 330 -6.01 -24.51 7.84
CA GLU A 330 -6.90 -24.35 9.01
C GLU A 330 -8.36 -24.13 8.63
N ARG A 331 -8.62 -23.39 7.54
CA ARG A 331 -9.98 -23.03 7.12
C ARG A 331 -10.59 -23.97 6.08
N GLY A 332 -9.71 -24.74 5.38
CA GLY A 332 -10.12 -25.54 4.22
C GLY A 332 -10.53 -24.65 3.04
N ASP A 333 -11.20 -25.28 2.06
CA ASP A 333 -11.72 -24.55 0.90
C ASP A 333 -12.91 -23.67 1.31
N SER A 334 -12.93 -22.45 0.79
CA SER A 334 -13.98 -21.50 1.10
C SER A 334 -14.34 -20.63 -0.11
N ALA A 335 -15.56 -20.08 -0.10
CA ALA A 335 -16.00 -19.09 -1.07
C ALA A 335 -16.90 -18.06 -0.41
N GLY A 336 -16.81 -16.81 -0.88
CA GLY A 336 -17.62 -15.73 -0.35
C GLY A 336 -17.70 -14.54 -1.29
N PHE A 337 -18.47 -13.55 -0.86
CA PHE A 337 -18.59 -12.29 -1.58
C PHE A 337 -18.64 -11.11 -0.61
N ALA A 338 -18.28 -9.94 -1.12
CA ALA A 338 -18.45 -8.66 -0.46
C ALA A 338 -19.09 -7.66 -1.41
N LEU A 339 -20.11 -6.94 -0.94
CA LEU A 339 -20.59 -5.72 -1.55
C LEU A 339 -20.03 -4.56 -0.72
N ASN A 340 -19.11 -3.81 -1.31
CA ASN A 340 -18.37 -2.74 -0.65
C ASN A 340 -18.84 -1.38 -1.14
N LEU A 341 -18.99 -0.43 -0.24
CA LEU A 341 -19.26 0.97 -0.53
C LEU A 341 -18.19 1.82 0.14
N TYR A 342 -17.51 2.63 -0.65
CA TYR A 342 -16.44 3.51 -0.25
C TYR A 342 -16.74 4.95 -0.65
N TYR A 343 -16.64 5.87 0.30
CA TYR A 343 -16.75 7.31 0.10
C TYR A 343 -15.41 7.98 0.43
N GLN A 344 -15.00 8.94 -0.39
CA GLN A 344 -13.84 9.78 -0.10
C GLN A 344 -14.12 11.26 -0.33
N PHE A 345 -13.40 12.12 0.36
CA PHE A 345 -13.46 13.58 0.22
C PHE A 345 -12.08 14.21 0.27
#